data_8fe7c206ae29426d70ea64a39ab297e0
#
_entry.id   8fe7c206ae29426d70ea64a39ab297e0
#
_cell.length_a   1.000
_cell.length_b   1.000
_cell.length_c   1.000
_cell.angle_alpha   90.00
_cell.angle_beta   90.00
_cell.angle_gamma   90.00
#
_symmetry.space_group_name_H-M   'P 1'
#
loop_
_entity.id
_entity.type
_entity.pdbx_description
1 polymer ?
#
loop_
_entity_poly.entity_id
_entity_poly.type
_entity_poly.pdbx_seq_one_letter_code
_entity_poly.pdbx_strand_id
1 'polypeptide(L)'
;MMKNTKVFAHRGAAGTHPENTMIAFQEALRVGADGVELDVHLTKDNVPVVIHDETVNRTTNGSGWIKEYYYDDLRKLDAGSWFDEEFTGCTIPSLEEVLQWIAKTSLQINIELKNGIVRYENIEKIVIDLVHKYNLKDRVIISSFNHYSLVEVNKCAPEIETAILFMEGLYKPWEYAKTIGATGLHCYLPVAVPELLEGANIEGMPVRPFVVNEEKHIAALVRGGCSAIITDWPKQAIKIRDNLK
;
A
#
# COMPACT_ATOMS: atom_id res chain seq x y z
N MET A 1 -7.32 24.48 11.31
CA MET A 1 -7.01 24.24 9.89
C MET A 1 -7.40 22.81 9.57
N MET A 2 -8.19 22.57 8.52
CA MET A 2 -8.46 21.20 8.07
C MET A 2 -7.12 20.55 7.68
N LYS A 3 -6.82 19.36 8.22
CA LYS A 3 -5.65 18.58 7.80
C LYS A 3 -5.81 18.27 6.30
N ASN A 4 -4.75 18.47 5.52
CA ASN A 4 -4.80 18.16 4.09
C ASN A 4 -4.77 16.62 3.94
N THR A 5 -5.92 15.99 3.71
CA THR A 5 -6.04 14.56 3.48
C THR A 5 -5.23 14.18 2.23
N LYS A 6 -4.30 13.24 2.36
CA LYS A 6 -3.51 12.72 1.23
C LYS A 6 -4.31 11.69 0.43
N VAL A 7 -3.93 11.50 -0.83
CA VAL A 7 -4.49 10.48 -1.71
C VAL A 7 -3.40 9.49 -2.08
N PHE A 8 -3.56 8.25 -1.62
CA PHE A 8 -2.71 7.12 -2.00
C PHE A 8 -3.41 6.29 -3.07
N ALA A 9 -2.71 6.04 -4.17
CA ALA A 9 -3.18 5.21 -5.26
C ALA A 9 -3.01 3.73 -4.89
N HIS A 10 -4.14 3.02 -4.69
CA HIS A 10 -4.21 1.62 -4.32
C HIS A 10 -3.67 0.74 -5.44
N ARG A 11 -2.57 0.03 -5.20
CA ARG A 11 -1.82 -0.75 -6.21
C ARG A 11 -1.45 0.09 -7.45
N GLY A 12 -1.21 1.38 -7.25
CA GLY A 12 -1.16 2.37 -8.32
C GLY A 12 -2.53 2.91 -8.73
N ALA A 13 -2.67 3.45 -9.94
CA ALA A 13 -3.96 3.92 -10.47
C ALA A 13 -4.81 2.72 -10.98
N ALA A 14 -5.14 1.77 -10.10
CA ALA A 14 -5.70 0.47 -10.46
C ALA A 14 -7.10 0.53 -11.11
N GLY A 15 -7.81 1.65 -10.98
CA GLY A 15 -9.08 1.87 -11.69
C GLY A 15 -8.92 2.11 -13.19
N THR A 16 -7.70 2.41 -13.68
CA THR A 16 -7.43 2.73 -15.08
C THR A 16 -6.24 1.99 -15.69
N HIS A 17 -5.42 1.34 -14.86
CA HIS A 17 -4.20 0.64 -15.26
C HIS A 17 -4.09 -0.69 -14.52
N PRO A 18 -3.38 -1.70 -15.06
CA PRO A 18 -3.22 -2.98 -14.37
C PRO A 18 -2.51 -2.80 -13.02
N GLU A 19 -3.18 -3.28 -11.96
CA GLU A 19 -2.73 -3.14 -10.58
C GLU A 19 -1.31 -3.66 -10.35
N ASN A 20 -0.58 -3.04 -9.41
CA ASN A 20 0.77 -3.46 -9.00
C ASN A 20 1.80 -3.53 -10.15
N THR A 21 1.64 -2.70 -11.17
CA THR A 21 2.60 -2.56 -12.28
C THR A 21 3.25 -1.18 -12.30
N MET A 22 4.42 -1.09 -12.94
CA MET A 22 5.11 0.19 -13.08
C MET A 22 4.28 1.26 -13.79
N ILE A 23 3.46 0.86 -14.78
CA ILE A 23 2.61 1.81 -15.52
C ILE A 23 1.49 2.37 -14.63
N ALA A 24 0.92 1.57 -13.72
CA ALA A 24 -0.07 2.04 -12.75
C ALA A 24 0.54 3.03 -11.73
N PHE A 25 1.79 2.81 -11.30
CA PHE A 25 2.49 3.75 -10.42
C PHE A 25 2.87 5.04 -11.13
N GLN A 26 3.30 4.97 -12.38
CA GLN A 26 3.60 6.13 -13.21
C GLN A 26 2.35 6.98 -13.47
N GLU A 27 1.21 6.35 -13.73
CA GLU A 27 -0.07 7.04 -13.86
C GLU A 27 -0.48 7.73 -12.55
N ALA A 28 -0.31 7.07 -11.40
CA ALA A 28 -0.58 7.69 -10.09
C ALA A 28 0.24 8.98 -9.89
N LEU A 29 1.53 8.97 -10.25
CA LEU A 29 2.37 10.16 -10.24
C LEU A 29 1.85 11.23 -11.22
N ARG A 30 1.52 10.83 -12.45
CA ARG A 30 1.04 11.73 -13.52
C ARG A 30 -0.22 12.48 -13.12
N VAL A 31 -1.14 11.83 -12.41
CA VAL A 31 -2.40 12.45 -11.95
C VAL A 31 -2.26 13.23 -10.65
N GLY A 32 -1.07 13.25 -10.04
CA GLY A 32 -0.76 14.04 -8.85
C GLY A 32 -1.12 13.36 -7.52
N ALA A 33 -1.12 12.04 -7.45
CA ALA A 33 -1.27 11.33 -6.18
C ALA A 33 -0.17 11.75 -5.18
N ASP A 34 -0.49 11.77 -3.90
CA ASP A 34 0.48 12.06 -2.83
C ASP A 34 1.36 10.85 -2.52
N GLY A 35 0.86 9.66 -2.81
CA GLY A 35 1.57 8.40 -2.62
C GLY A 35 0.95 7.26 -3.41
N VAL A 36 1.64 6.12 -3.38
CA VAL A 36 1.16 4.84 -3.90
C VAL A 36 1.13 3.81 -2.77
N GLU A 37 0.24 2.87 -2.89
CA GLU A 37 0.20 1.68 -2.06
C GLU A 37 0.49 0.47 -2.96
N LEU A 38 1.13 -0.55 -2.42
CA LEU A 38 1.47 -1.78 -3.13
C LEU A 38 1.65 -2.97 -2.18
N ASP A 39 1.56 -4.17 -2.74
CA ASP A 39 1.60 -5.46 -2.04
C ASP A 39 2.89 -6.20 -2.33
N VAL A 40 3.54 -6.78 -1.31
CA VAL A 40 4.83 -7.48 -1.47
C VAL A 40 4.76 -8.92 -1.00
N HIS A 41 5.20 -9.82 -1.89
CA HIS A 41 5.49 -11.22 -1.64
C HIS A 41 6.97 -11.53 -1.90
N LEU A 42 7.46 -12.73 -1.52
CA LEU A 42 8.77 -13.23 -1.92
C LEU A 42 8.64 -14.37 -2.93
N THR A 43 9.51 -14.35 -3.92
CA THR A 43 9.74 -15.47 -4.82
C THR A 43 10.53 -16.60 -4.13
N LYS A 44 10.70 -17.72 -4.83
CA LYS A 44 11.48 -18.88 -4.37
C LYS A 44 12.95 -18.54 -4.06
N ASP A 45 13.51 -17.59 -4.78
CA ASP A 45 14.88 -17.06 -4.61
C ASP A 45 14.93 -15.80 -3.74
N ASN A 46 13.86 -15.54 -2.93
CA ASN A 46 13.74 -14.44 -1.98
C ASN A 46 13.83 -13.03 -2.61
N VAL A 47 13.44 -12.87 -3.87
CA VAL A 47 13.28 -11.55 -4.47
C VAL A 47 11.92 -10.99 -4.07
N PRO A 48 11.83 -9.80 -3.45
CA PRO A 48 10.54 -9.18 -3.16
C PRO A 48 9.91 -8.65 -4.44
N VAL A 49 8.69 -9.12 -4.72
CA VAL A 49 7.92 -8.81 -5.94
C VAL A 49 6.59 -8.16 -5.58
N VAL A 50 6.09 -7.33 -6.50
CA VAL A 50 4.91 -6.48 -6.25
C VAL A 50 3.70 -7.09 -6.95
N ILE A 51 2.83 -7.75 -6.18
CA ILE A 51 1.61 -8.41 -6.62
C ILE A 51 0.73 -8.66 -5.39
N HIS A 52 -0.61 -8.65 -5.55
CA HIS A 52 -1.53 -8.76 -4.41
C HIS A 52 -1.78 -10.19 -3.92
N ASP A 53 -2.18 -11.07 -4.83
CA ASP A 53 -2.58 -12.44 -4.49
C ASP A 53 -1.33 -13.31 -4.24
N GLU A 54 -1.46 -14.39 -3.50
CA GLU A 54 -0.41 -15.39 -3.28
C GLU A 54 -0.06 -16.18 -4.56
N THR A 55 -0.95 -16.10 -5.57
CA THR A 55 -0.80 -16.76 -6.86
C THR A 55 -0.81 -15.75 -8.00
N VAL A 56 -0.20 -16.12 -9.13
CA VAL A 56 -0.17 -15.26 -10.32
C VAL A 56 -1.45 -15.33 -11.18
N ASN A 57 -2.43 -16.15 -10.80
CA ASN A 57 -3.54 -16.58 -11.66
C ASN A 57 -4.46 -15.45 -12.13
N ARG A 58 -4.78 -14.48 -11.25
CA ARG A 58 -5.79 -13.45 -11.53
C ARG A 58 -5.26 -12.33 -12.41
N THR A 59 -4.03 -11.94 -12.22
CA THR A 59 -3.45 -10.73 -12.83
C THR A 59 -2.34 -11.02 -13.82
N THR A 60 -2.17 -12.29 -14.24
CA THR A 60 -1.19 -12.66 -15.27
C THR A 60 -1.71 -13.77 -16.18
N ASN A 61 -0.95 -14.05 -17.23
CA ASN A 61 -1.18 -15.20 -18.12
C ASN A 61 -0.58 -16.51 -17.57
N GLY A 62 -0.01 -16.51 -16.35
CA GLY A 62 0.56 -17.68 -15.68
C GLY A 62 -0.40 -18.33 -14.69
N SER A 63 0.09 -19.37 -13.99
CA SER A 63 -0.64 -20.04 -12.92
C SER A 63 0.30 -20.64 -11.87
N GLY A 64 -0.10 -20.61 -10.61
CA GLY A 64 0.65 -21.18 -9.49
C GLY A 64 1.04 -20.15 -8.43
N TRP A 65 1.75 -20.62 -7.40
CA TRP A 65 2.13 -19.82 -6.25
C TRP A 65 3.39 -19.00 -6.51
N ILE A 66 3.40 -17.72 -6.12
CA ILE A 66 4.55 -16.81 -6.25
C ILE A 66 5.79 -17.40 -5.59
N LYS A 67 5.67 -17.97 -4.40
CA LYS A 67 6.76 -18.63 -3.64
C LYS A 67 7.41 -19.82 -4.35
N GLU A 68 6.83 -20.32 -5.44
CA GLU A 68 7.36 -21.45 -6.24
C GLU A 68 8.09 -20.96 -7.49
N TYR A 69 7.93 -19.69 -7.88
CA TYR A 69 8.61 -19.08 -9.01
C TYR A 69 9.99 -18.53 -8.62
N TYR A 70 10.97 -18.71 -9.50
CA TYR A 70 12.14 -17.85 -9.54
C TYR A 70 11.78 -16.51 -10.16
N TYR A 71 12.41 -15.42 -9.72
CA TYR A 71 12.07 -14.09 -10.22
C TYR A 71 12.21 -13.97 -11.75
N ASP A 72 13.28 -14.54 -12.32
CA ASP A 72 13.51 -14.52 -13.78
C ASP A 72 12.41 -15.21 -14.60
N ASP A 73 11.68 -16.15 -14.02
CA ASP A 73 10.53 -16.78 -14.67
C ASP A 73 9.24 -15.98 -14.42
N LEU A 74 9.07 -15.43 -13.22
CA LEU A 74 7.92 -14.61 -12.85
C LEU A 74 7.81 -13.36 -13.74
N ARG A 75 8.92 -12.67 -14.00
CA ARG A 75 8.96 -11.44 -14.82
C ARG A 75 8.71 -11.68 -16.32
N LYS A 76 8.63 -12.91 -16.80
CA LYS A 76 8.23 -13.26 -18.17
C LYS A 76 6.72 -13.31 -18.35
N LEU A 77 5.98 -13.36 -17.26
CA LEU A 77 4.52 -13.38 -17.30
C LEU A 77 4.00 -12.01 -17.72
N ASP A 78 2.96 -12.02 -18.54
CA ASP A 78 2.20 -10.82 -18.90
C ASP A 78 1.25 -10.49 -17.75
N ALA A 79 1.45 -9.33 -17.15
CA ALA A 79 0.65 -8.81 -16.03
C ALA A 79 -0.26 -7.63 -16.46
N GLY A 80 -0.44 -7.39 -17.75
CA GLY A 80 -1.22 -6.28 -18.27
C GLY A 80 -2.45 -6.67 -19.06
N SER A 81 -2.34 -7.66 -19.94
CA SER A 81 -3.40 -8.04 -20.90
C SER A 81 -4.70 -8.53 -20.26
N TRP A 82 -4.67 -8.96 -18.99
CA TRP A 82 -5.87 -9.30 -18.24
C TRP A 82 -6.77 -8.08 -17.95
N PHE A 83 -6.16 -6.89 -17.89
CA PHE A 83 -6.85 -5.62 -17.64
C PHE A 83 -7.37 -5.03 -18.95
N ASP A 84 -6.48 -4.84 -19.93
CA ASP A 84 -6.81 -4.41 -21.30
C ASP A 84 -5.66 -4.82 -22.23
N GLU A 85 -5.96 -5.08 -23.52
CA GLU A 85 -4.98 -5.48 -24.55
C GLU A 85 -3.90 -4.40 -24.77
N GLU A 86 -4.23 -3.13 -24.53
CA GLU A 86 -3.26 -2.03 -24.65
C GLU A 86 -2.08 -2.15 -23.67
N PHE A 87 -2.26 -2.88 -22.54
CA PHE A 87 -1.23 -3.09 -21.52
C PHE A 87 -0.46 -4.41 -21.70
N THR A 88 -0.64 -5.10 -22.82
CA THR A 88 0.09 -6.35 -23.11
C THR A 88 1.59 -6.13 -22.98
N GLY A 89 2.27 -7.04 -22.27
CA GLY A 89 3.71 -6.99 -22.03
C GLY A 89 4.11 -6.24 -20.75
N CYS A 90 3.16 -5.69 -19.97
CA CYS A 90 3.46 -5.30 -18.61
C CYS A 90 3.91 -6.50 -17.78
N THR A 91 4.87 -6.32 -16.91
CA THR A 91 5.43 -7.39 -16.08
C THR A 91 5.24 -7.11 -14.60
N ILE A 92 5.34 -8.16 -13.77
CA ILE A 92 5.39 -8.02 -12.31
C ILE A 92 6.74 -7.38 -11.95
N PRO A 93 6.77 -6.17 -11.34
CA PRO A 93 8.02 -5.55 -10.96
C PRO A 93 8.56 -6.15 -9.65
N SER A 94 9.89 -6.12 -9.48
CA SER A 94 10.47 -6.27 -8.15
C SER A 94 10.22 -5.03 -7.31
N LEU A 95 10.18 -5.18 -5.98
CA LEU A 95 10.13 -4.03 -5.08
C LEU A 95 11.33 -3.11 -5.29
N GLU A 96 12.50 -3.66 -5.61
CA GLU A 96 13.70 -2.88 -5.86
C GLU A 96 13.53 -1.94 -7.07
N GLU A 97 12.95 -2.41 -8.18
CA GLU A 97 12.65 -1.58 -9.36
C GLU A 97 11.69 -0.43 -9.00
N VAL A 98 10.66 -0.70 -8.19
CA VAL A 98 9.73 0.32 -7.72
C VAL A 98 10.43 1.34 -6.82
N LEU A 99 11.20 0.91 -5.82
CA LEU A 99 11.89 1.82 -4.90
C LEU A 99 12.95 2.67 -5.61
N GLN A 100 13.68 2.10 -6.58
CA GLN A 100 14.62 2.84 -7.41
C GLN A 100 13.93 3.96 -8.21
N TRP A 101 12.70 3.72 -8.67
CA TRP A 101 11.91 4.72 -9.37
C TRP A 101 11.32 5.74 -8.39
N ILE A 102 10.72 5.31 -7.26
CA ILE A 102 10.17 6.17 -6.20
C ILE A 102 11.22 7.17 -5.69
N ALA A 103 12.48 6.74 -5.55
CA ALA A 103 13.57 7.60 -5.08
C ALA A 103 13.76 8.87 -5.94
N LYS A 104 13.33 8.84 -7.21
CA LYS A 104 13.41 9.95 -8.16
C LYS A 104 12.15 10.81 -8.21
N THR A 105 11.15 10.52 -7.39
CA THR A 105 9.86 11.21 -7.33
C THR A 105 9.66 11.88 -5.97
N SER A 106 8.54 12.58 -5.79
CA SER A 106 8.10 13.10 -4.48
C SER A 106 7.09 12.21 -3.77
N LEU A 107 6.72 11.06 -4.35
CA LEU A 107 5.69 10.18 -3.81
C LEU A 107 6.09 9.58 -2.46
N GLN A 108 5.11 9.45 -1.57
CA GLN A 108 5.17 8.52 -0.45
C GLN A 108 4.80 7.11 -0.95
N ILE A 109 5.19 6.09 -0.20
CA ILE A 109 4.85 4.71 -0.53
C ILE A 109 4.38 3.97 0.72
N ASN A 110 3.25 3.28 0.60
CA ASN A 110 2.81 2.26 1.56
C ASN A 110 3.13 0.88 1.00
N ILE A 111 3.92 0.11 1.72
CA ILE A 111 4.29 -1.26 1.39
C ILE A 111 3.52 -2.20 2.30
N GLU A 112 2.53 -2.93 1.75
CA GLU A 112 1.87 -4.00 2.48
C GLU A 112 2.70 -5.28 2.41
N LEU A 113 3.08 -5.82 3.57
CA LEU A 113 3.70 -7.14 3.66
C LEU A 113 2.61 -8.22 3.65
N LYS A 114 2.56 -9.00 2.56
CA LYS A 114 1.60 -10.11 2.36
C LYS A 114 2.09 -11.38 3.07
N ASN A 115 2.32 -11.29 4.38
CA ASN A 115 2.89 -12.33 5.22
C ASN A 115 1.86 -13.02 6.14
N GLY A 116 0.57 -12.95 5.76
CA GLY A 116 -0.53 -13.51 6.54
C GLY A 116 -0.84 -14.97 6.21
N ILE A 117 -0.96 -15.31 4.93
CA ILE A 117 -1.28 -16.65 4.43
C ILE A 117 -0.01 -17.46 4.22
N VAL A 118 0.93 -16.91 3.44
CA VAL A 118 2.27 -17.48 3.29
C VAL A 118 3.23 -16.71 4.21
N ARG A 119 3.85 -17.40 5.16
CA ARG A 119 4.88 -16.82 6.01
C ARG A 119 6.21 -16.89 5.28
N TYR A 120 6.67 -15.72 4.80
CA TYR A 120 7.96 -15.56 4.16
C TYR A 120 9.03 -15.29 5.21
N GLU A 121 10.06 -16.12 5.25
CA GLU A 121 11.17 -15.92 6.16
C GLU A 121 11.96 -14.66 5.80
N ASN A 122 12.22 -13.81 6.79
CA ASN A 122 13.00 -12.57 6.65
C ASN A 122 12.43 -11.51 5.68
N ILE A 123 11.16 -11.56 5.29
CA ILE A 123 10.57 -10.55 4.38
C ILE A 123 10.73 -9.13 4.96
N GLU A 124 10.57 -8.97 6.27
CA GLU A 124 10.70 -7.69 6.96
C GLU A 124 12.09 -7.11 6.76
N LYS A 125 13.13 -7.92 7.01
CA LYS A 125 14.51 -7.49 6.87
C LYS A 125 14.87 -7.16 5.43
N ILE A 126 14.45 -7.99 4.46
CA ILE A 126 14.69 -7.78 3.04
C ILE A 126 14.09 -6.44 2.58
N VAL A 127 12.85 -6.15 3.01
CA VAL A 127 12.18 -4.88 2.67
C VAL A 127 12.86 -3.70 3.34
N ILE A 128 13.21 -3.79 4.63
CA ILE A 128 13.93 -2.75 5.37
C ILE A 128 15.27 -2.43 4.70
N ASP A 129 16.05 -3.45 4.34
CA ASP A 129 17.35 -3.28 3.69
C ASP A 129 17.22 -2.52 2.35
N LEU A 130 16.17 -2.79 1.57
CA LEU A 130 15.87 -2.05 0.33
C LEU A 130 15.44 -0.59 0.61
N VAL A 131 14.59 -0.37 1.62
CA VAL A 131 14.18 0.99 2.02
C VAL A 131 15.40 1.84 2.39
N HIS A 132 16.32 1.27 3.17
CA HIS A 132 17.57 1.95 3.54
C HIS A 132 18.49 2.17 2.34
N LYS A 133 18.64 1.17 1.47
CA LYS A 133 19.45 1.25 0.25
C LYS A 133 19.09 2.45 -0.62
N TYR A 134 17.79 2.77 -0.71
CA TYR A 134 17.29 3.90 -1.51
C TYR A 134 17.02 5.19 -0.71
N ASN A 135 17.39 5.23 0.59
CA ASN A 135 17.18 6.37 1.49
C ASN A 135 15.71 6.83 1.57
N LEU A 136 14.77 5.90 1.67
CA LEU A 136 13.34 6.17 1.61
C LEU A 136 12.63 6.10 2.98
N LYS A 137 13.33 5.90 4.09
CA LYS A 137 12.75 5.68 5.43
C LYS A 137 11.71 6.74 5.83
N ASP A 138 11.89 8.00 5.46
CA ASP A 138 11.00 9.10 5.80
C ASP A 138 9.77 9.23 4.86
N ARG A 139 9.70 8.38 3.82
CA ARG A 139 8.64 8.37 2.80
C ARG A 139 7.93 7.03 2.68
N VAL A 140 8.37 6.02 3.44
CA VAL A 140 7.81 4.68 3.44
C VAL A 140 6.94 4.48 4.67
N ILE A 141 5.81 3.82 4.48
CA ILE A 141 4.98 3.22 5.52
C ILE A 141 5.01 1.72 5.26
N ILE A 142 5.28 0.90 6.26
CA ILE A 142 5.13 -0.55 6.15
C ILE A 142 3.84 -0.95 6.85
N SER A 143 2.94 -1.62 6.15
CA SER A 143 1.68 -2.11 6.70
C SER A 143 1.54 -3.62 6.54
N SER A 144 0.74 -4.25 7.38
CA SER A 144 0.42 -5.68 7.29
C SER A 144 -0.82 -6.02 8.09
N PHE A 145 -1.56 -7.05 7.66
CA PHE A 145 -2.54 -7.79 8.48
C PHE A 145 -1.84 -8.76 9.44
N ASN A 146 -0.59 -9.13 9.17
CA ASN A 146 0.23 -9.88 10.11
C ASN A 146 0.95 -8.91 11.04
N HIS A 147 0.34 -8.62 12.19
CA HIS A 147 0.91 -7.67 13.14
C HIS A 147 2.21 -8.16 13.80
N TYR A 148 2.52 -9.47 13.78
CA TYR A 148 3.84 -9.96 14.19
C TYR A 148 4.95 -9.43 13.28
N SER A 149 4.69 -9.28 11.95
CA SER A 149 5.64 -8.65 11.03
C SER A 149 5.90 -7.20 11.40
N LEU A 150 4.87 -6.45 11.83
CA LEU A 150 5.04 -5.05 12.26
C LEU A 150 5.89 -4.94 13.54
N VAL A 151 5.71 -5.87 14.49
CA VAL A 151 6.56 -5.95 15.67
C VAL A 151 8.02 -6.17 15.27
N GLU A 152 8.27 -7.04 14.29
CA GLU A 152 9.64 -7.32 13.81
C GLU A 152 10.23 -6.11 13.06
N VAL A 153 9.44 -5.43 12.20
CA VAL A 153 9.87 -4.17 11.57
C VAL A 153 10.25 -3.13 12.62
N ASN A 154 9.39 -2.92 13.64
CA ASN A 154 9.67 -1.93 14.70
C ASN A 154 10.90 -2.25 15.54
N LYS A 155 11.25 -3.54 15.72
CA LYS A 155 12.50 -3.93 16.39
C LYS A 155 13.73 -3.64 15.54
N CYS A 156 13.64 -3.89 14.22
CA CYS A 156 14.78 -3.79 13.31
C CYS A 156 15.01 -2.36 12.81
N ALA A 157 13.93 -1.58 12.62
CA ALA A 157 13.95 -0.24 12.02
C ALA A 157 12.86 0.65 12.64
N PRO A 158 12.99 1.06 13.91
CA PRO A 158 11.98 1.86 14.62
C PRO A 158 11.74 3.25 14.00
N GLU A 159 12.60 3.69 13.10
CA GLU A 159 12.50 4.96 12.37
C GLU A 159 11.57 4.87 11.14
N ILE A 160 11.16 3.66 10.71
CA ILE A 160 10.20 3.49 9.61
C ILE A 160 8.79 3.47 10.17
N GLU A 161 7.90 4.29 9.62
CA GLU A 161 6.48 4.29 10.00
C GLU A 161 5.86 2.92 9.74
N THR A 162 5.14 2.37 10.74
CA THR A 162 4.36 1.13 10.57
C THR A 162 2.88 1.38 10.84
N ALA A 163 2.01 0.68 10.09
CA ALA A 163 0.56 0.79 10.24
C ALA A 163 -0.11 -0.59 10.31
N ILE A 164 -1.01 -0.76 11.30
CA ILE A 164 -1.83 -1.97 11.36
C ILE A 164 -2.91 -1.94 10.30
N LEU A 165 -3.05 -3.05 9.54
CA LEU A 165 -4.22 -3.31 8.70
C LEU A 165 -5.25 -4.09 9.49
N PHE A 166 -6.52 -3.69 9.41
CA PHE A 166 -7.62 -4.39 10.07
C PHE A 166 -8.96 -4.16 9.36
N MET A 167 -9.86 -5.14 9.48
CA MET A 167 -11.19 -5.11 8.86
C MET A 167 -12.32 -4.99 9.89
N GLU A 168 -12.04 -5.31 11.13
CA GLU A 168 -13.01 -5.36 12.22
C GLU A 168 -13.22 -3.98 12.87
N GLY A 169 -14.41 -3.74 13.41
CA GLY A 169 -14.72 -2.57 14.23
C GLY A 169 -14.06 -2.66 15.60
N LEU A 170 -12.81 -2.23 15.70
CA LEU A 170 -12.05 -2.28 16.94
C LEU A 170 -12.34 -1.04 17.82
N TYR A 171 -12.54 -1.28 19.13
CA TYR A 171 -12.63 -0.20 20.11
C TYR A 171 -11.23 0.32 20.47
N LYS A 172 -10.98 1.61 20.23
CA LYS A 172 -9.70 2.28 20.49
C LYS A 172 -8.48 1.55 19.90
N PRO A 173 -8.46 1.30 18.56
CA PRO A 173 -7.39 0.52 17.93
C PRO A 173 -6.00 1.15 18.10
N TRP A 174 -5.92 2.44 18.34
CA TRP A 174 -4.67 3.16 18.63
C TRP A 174 -3.98 2.66 19.91
N GLU A 175 -4.74 2.24 20.93
CA GLU A 175 -4.14 1.66 22.14
C GLU A 175 -3.42 0.35 21.82
N TYR A 176 -4.07 -0.52 21.07
CA TYR A 176 -3.43 -1.75 20.59
C TYR A 176 -2.23 -1.46 19.68
N ALA A 177 -2.36 -0.57 18.70
CA ALA A 177 -1.28 -0.21 17.78
C ALA A 177 -0.02 0.24 18.55
N LYS A 178 -0.18 1.08 19.59
CA LYS A 178 0.91 1.52 20.46
C LYS A 178 1.59 0.36 21.19
N THR A 179 0.87 -0.69 21.60
CA THR A 179 1.47 -1.84 22.30
C THR A 179 2.47 -2.62 21.44
N ILE A 180 2.32 -2.55 20.11
CA ILE A 180 3.21 -3.21 19.14
C ILE A 180 4.16 -2.23 18.44
N GLY A 181 4.17 -0.97 18.85
CA GLY A 181 5.02 0.08 18.27
C GLY A 181 4.52 0.65 16.94
N ALA A 182 3.32 0.25 16.47
CA ALA A 182 2.77 0.80 15.24
C ALA A 182 2.23 2.22 15.46
N THR A 183 2.42 3.08 14.45
CA THR A 183 2.13 4.51 14.52
C THR A 183 1.03 4.95 13.55
N GLY A 184 0.41 4.02 12.81
CA GLY A 184 -0.68 4.29 11.88
C GLY A 184 -1.78 3.23 11.89
N LEU A 185 -2.97 3.62 11.43
CA LEU A 185 -4.16 2.78 11.33
C LEU A 185 -4.63 2.74 9.87
N HIS A 186 -4.54 1.58 9.23
CA HIS A 186 -5.11 1.31 7.92
C HIS A 186 -6.34 0.42 8.10
N CYS A 187 -7.52 1.03 8.05
CA CYS A 187 -8.76 0.33 8.33
C CYS A 187 -9.60 0.10 7.06
N TYR A 188 -10.35 -1.00 7.06
CA TYR A 188 -11.38 -1.23 6.05
C TYR A 188 -12.42 -0.09 6.09
N LEU A 189 -12.83 0.42 4.92
CA LEU A 189 -13.71 1.59 4.81
C LEU A 189 -14.95 1.55 5.72
N PRO A 190 -15.73 0.44 5.82
CA PRO A 190 -16.92 0.39 6.66
C PRO A 190 -16.69 0.65 8.15
N VAL A 191 -15.46 0.45 8.65
CA VAL A 191 -15.13 0.69 10.06
C VAL A 191 -14.46 2.04 10.30
N ALA A 192 -14.29 2.87 9.26
CA ALA A 192 -13.78 4.23 9.36
C ALA A 192 -14.89 5.21 9.82
N VAL A 193 -15.45 4.93 10.99
CA VAL A 193 -16.54 5.71 11.58
C VAL A 193 -16.03 7.00 12.25
N PRO A 194 -16.89 8.03 12.47
CA PRO A 194 -16.48 9.28 13.10
C PRO A 194 -15.73 9.08 14.42
N GLU A 195 -16.18 8.17 15.27
CA GLU A 195 -15.58 7.87 16.57
C GLU A 195 -14.12 7.38 16.45
N LEU A 196 -13.85 6.59 15.40
CA LEU A 196 -12.48 6.14 15.12
C LEU A 196 -11.61 7.31 14.65
N LEU A 197 -12.12 8.13 13.71
CA LEU A 197 -11.37 9.26 13.17
C LEU A 197 -11.07 10.32 14.25
N GLU A 198 -12.07 10.68 15.06
CA GLU A 198 -11.94 11.64 16.15
C GLU A 198 -10.96 11.13 17.22
N GLY A 199 -11.15 9.89 17.69
CA GLY A 199 -10.30 9.30 18.72
C GLY A 199 -8.85 9.18 18.28
N ALA A 200 -8.60 8.68 17.07
CA ALA A 200 -7.26 8.57 16.52
C ALA A 200 -6.60 9.95 16.30
N ASN A 201 -7.38 10.98 15.89
CA ASN A 201 -6.89 12.34 15.75
C ASN A 201 -6.45 12.94 17.10
N ILE A 202 -7.19 12.71 18.18
CA ILE A 202 -6.84 13.14 19.54
C ILE A 202 -5.51 12.51 19.98
N GLU A 203 -5.32 11.23 19.64
CA GLU A 203 -4.12 10.45 19.96
C GLU A 203 -2.94 10.70 19.00
N GLY A 204 -3.13 11.56 17.99
CA GLY A 204 -2.11 11.88 16.99
C GLY A 204 -1.80 10.73 16.04
N MET A 205 -2.67 9.71 15.95
CA MET A 205 -2.46 8.53 15.14
C MET A 205 -3.13 8.68 13.75
N PRO A 206 -2.38 8.64 12.64
CA PRO A 206 -2.94 8.77 11.31
C PRO A 206 -3.85 7.60 10.94
N VAL A 207 -5.01 7.91 10.36
CA VAL A 207 -5.95 6.94 9.82
C VAL A 207 -5.98 7.03 8.30
N ARG A 208 -5.86 5.86 7.62
CA ARG A 208 -5.84 5.73 6.16
C ARG A 208 -6.78 4.60 5.73
N PRO A 209 -8.07 4.90 5.50
CA PRO A 209 -9.05 3.89 5.09
C PRO A 209 -8.79 3.34 3.67
N PHE A 210 -9.10 2.05 3.47
CA PHE A 210 -9.05 1.34 2.19
C PHE A 210 -10.35 0.53 1.95
N VAL A 211 -10.86 0.28 0.73
CA VAL A 211 -10.55 1.01 -0.49
C VAL A 211 -11.66 2.03 -0.69
N VAL A 212 -11.32 3.30 -0.96
CA VAL A 212 -12.28 4.42 -0.94
C VAL A 212 -12.49 4.93 -2.36
N ASN A 213 -13.53 4.42 -3.04
CA ASN A 213 -13.77 4.72 -4.46
C ASN A 213 -15.00 5.62 -4.72
N GLU A 214 -15.95 5.65 -3.79
CA GLU A 214 -17.18 6.43 -3.98
C GLU A 214 -17.02 7.88 -3.52
N GLU A 215 -17.51 8.84 -4.33
CA GLU A 215 -17.42 10.27 -4.05
C GLU A 215 -17.96 10.65 -2.67
N LYS A 216 -19.11 10.09 -2.26
CA LYS A 216 -19.70 10.35 -0.94
C LYS A 216 -18.77 9.96 0.22
N HIS A 217 -18.05 8.82 0.09
CA HIS A 217 -17.14 8.34 1.12
C HIS A 217 -15.83 9.16 1.12
N ILE A 218 -15.30 9.49 -0.06
CA ILE A 218 -14.15 10.40 -0.19
C ILE A 218 -14.45 11.73 0.50
N ALA A 219 -15.61 12.35 0.16
CA ALA A 219 -15.99 13.63 0.74
C ALA A 219 -16.21 13.56 2.27
N ALA A 220 -16.83 12.50 2.77
CA ALA A 220 -17.03 12.30 4.21
C ALA A 220 -15.70 12.16 4.97
N LEU A 221 -14.76 11.36 4.46
CA LEU A 221 -13.46 11.13 5.08
C LEU A 221 -12.57 12.37 5.04
N VAL A 222 -12.60 13.13 3.94
CA VAL A 222 -11.87 14.41 3.85
C VAL A 222 -12.42 15.40 4.87
N ARG A 223 -13.75 15.55 5.00
CA ARG A 223 -14.36 16.41 6.02
C ARG A 223 -14.10 15.92 7.46
N GLY A 224 -14.03 14.59 7.65
CA GLY A 224 -13.69 13.97 8.92
C GLY A 224 -12.21 14.08 9.28
N GLY A 225 -11.37 14.66 8.41
CA GLY A 225 -9.96 14.92 8.68
C GLY A 225 -9.09 13.66 8.73
N CYS A 226 -9.43 12.60 7.98
CA CYS A 226 -8.55 11.45 7.86
C CYS A 226 -7.19 11.86 7.26
N SER A 227 -6.12 11.15 7.62
CA SER A 227 -4.76 11.53 7.20
C SER A 227 -4.51 11.25 5.72
N ALA A 228 -5.07 10.14 5.21
CA ALA A 228 -5.11 9.83 3.79
C ALA A 228 -6.29 8.91 3.47
N ILE A 229 -6.60 8.78 2.19
CA ILE A 229 -7.47 7.74 1.64
C ILE A 229 -6.68 6.89 0.64
N ILE A 230 -6.96 5.58 0.61
CA ILE A 230 -6.38 4.63 -0.33
C ILE A 230 -7.47 4.28 -1.34
N THR A 231 -7.22 4.54 -2.65
CA THR A 231 -8.25 4.50 -3.70
C THR A 231 -7.71 3.98 -5.03
N ASP A 232 -8.55 3.27 -5.78
CA ASP A 232 -8.25 2.85 -7.16
C ASP A 232 -8.31 4.03 -8.15
N TRP A 233 -9.00 5.13 -7.78
CA TRP A 233 -9.29 6.27 -8.64
C TRP A 233 -8.62 7.57 -8.15
N PRO A 234 -7.27 7.64 -8.11
CA PRO A 234 -6.57 8.78 -7.50
C PRO A 234 -6.92 10.12 -8.13
N LYS A 235 -7.06 10.19 -9.46
CA LYS A 235 -7.45 11.42 -10.16
C LYS A 235 -8.80 11.97 -9.70
N GLN A 236 -9.79 11.09 -9.54
CA GLN A 236 -11.12 11.47 -9.05
C GLN A 236 -11.08 11.92 -7.60
N ALA A 237 -10.37 11.17 -6.76
CA ALA A 237 -10.25 11.47 -5.34
C ALA A 237 -9.56 12.83 -5.09
N ILE A 238 -8.51 13.14 -5.84
CA ILE A 238 -7.83 14.44 -5.80
C ILE A 238 -8.80 15.57 -6.16
N LYS A 239 -9.55 15.42 -7.26
CA LYS A 239 -10.54 16.43 -7.69
C LYS A 239 -11.58 16.69 -6.60
N ILE A 240 -12.11 15.63 -5.97
CA ILE A 240 -13.11 15.75 -4.89
C ILE A 240 -12.48 16.44 -3.68
N ARG A 241 -11.30 16.00 -3.24
CA ARG A 241 -10.57 16.61 -2.12
C ARG A 241 -10.33 18.09 -2.33
N ASP A 242 -9.87 18.49 -3.51
CA ASP A 242 -9.48 19.87 -3.79
C ASP A 242 -10.70 20.80 -3.93
N ASN A 243 -11.84 20.28 -4.32
CA ASN A 243 -13.11 21.02 -4.33
C ASN A 243 -13.69 21.24 -2.91
N LEU A 244 -13.18 20.57 -1.89
CA LEU A 244 -13.63 20.69 -0.49
C LEU A 244 -12.74 21.64 0.35
N LYS A 245 -11.64 22.13 -0.22
CA LYS A 245 -10.75 23.14 0.38
C LYS A 245 -11.34 24.54 0.24
#